data_c3f6049af62ed2d575150bb749368d9f
#
_entry.id   c3f6049af62ed2d575150bb749368d9f
#
_cell.length_a   1.000
_cell.length_b   1.000
_cell.length_c   1.000
_cell.angle_alpha   90.00
_cell.angle_beta   90.00
_cell.angle_gamma   90.00
#
_symmetry.space_group_name_H-M   'P 1'
#
loop_
_entity.id
_entity.type
_entity.pdbx_description
1 polymer ?
#
loop_
_entity_poly.entity_id
_entity_poly.type
_entity_poly.pdbx_seq_one_letter_code
_entity_poly.pdbx_strand_id
1 'polypeptide(L)'
;MHFDFLQELIAVFMISIVVILICAKFKIPSIVALLVAGIICGPSALKLVSEIEAVDIMAEVGVALLLFTIGMELSLKDLKRIKRPLLIGGFGQISFTILLITAIFSALLPWQNAVAFGCLVTLSSTAIVLSLFQQKAQSDSPHGRVCLAILIFQDLVIVPIMLLFPLLSGKLELSLQESLITLGENSLVIIGVILFGKFILPRLMFAVVKTRSRELMLMTVVGFCFSVALITASIALSLS
;
A
#
# COMPACT_ATOMS: atom_id res chain seq x y z
N MET A 1 19.35 -18.72 19.50
CA MET A 1 18.45 -17.64 19.07
C MET A 1 18.84 -17.03 17.72
N HIS A 2 20.05 -16.49 17.48
CA HIS A 2 20.36 -15.86 16.20
C HIS A 2 20.58 -16.84 15.04
N PHE A 3 20.98 -18.08 15.29
CA PHE A 3 21.21 -19.07 14.24
C PHE A 3 19.92 -19.62 13.66
N ASP A 4 18.87 -19.76 14.48
CA ASP A 4 17.58 -20.30 14.06
C ASP A 4 16.91 -19.35 13.04
N PHE A 5 16.86 -18.06 13.32
CA PHE A 5 16.33 -17.03 12.41
C PHE A 5 17.08 -16.98 11.07
N LEU A 6 18.42 -17.10 11.09
CA LEU A 6 19.22 -17.11 9.88
C LEU A 6 18.94 -18.36 9.02
N GLN A 7 18.74 -19.52 9.65
CA GLN A 7 18.39 -20.76 8.96
C GLN A 7 16.99 -20.66 8.32
N GLU A 8 16.01 -20.11 9.06
CA GLU A 8 14.67 -19.86 8.53
C GLU A 8 14.72 -18.92 7.31
N LEU A 9 15.49 -17.83 7.42
CA LEU A 9 15.65 -16.85 6.33
C LEU A 9 16.29 -17.50 5.09
N ILE A 10 17.33 -18.32 5.26
CA ILE A 10 17.97 -19.06 4.15
C ILE A 10 16.98 -20.03 3.52
N ALA A 11 16.21 -20.76 4.32
CA ALA A 11 15.21 -21.71 3.81
C ALA A 11 14.13 -20.99 3.00
N VAL A 12 13.61 -19.86 3.48
CA VAL A 12 12.64 -19.03 2.76
C VAL A 12 13.22 -18.53 1.43
N PHE A 13 14.46 -18.04 1.40
CA PHE A 13 15.10 -17.61 0.16
C PHE A 13 15.30 -18.76 -0.83
N MET A 14 15.75 -19.92 -0.38
CA MET A 14 15.95 -21.08 -1.25
C MET A 14 14.64 -21.56 -1.87
N ILE A 15 13.57 -21.65 -1.08
CA ILE A 15 12.25 -22.02 -1.58
C ILE A 15 11.73 -20.95 -2.54
N SER A 16 11.88 -19.68 -2.21
CA SER A 16 11.47 -18.58 -3.09
C SER A 16 12.17 -18.64 -4.44
N ILE A 17 13.48 -18.90 -4.47
CA ILE A 17 14.24 -19.07 -5.72
C ILE A 17 13.65 -20.21 -6.56
N VAL A 18 13.41 -21.36 -5.94
CA VAL A 18 12.84 -22.53 -6.65
C VAL A 18 11.46 -22.22 -7.21
N VAL A 19 10.59 -21.60 -6.40
CA VAL A 19 9.24 -21.24 -6.81
C VAL A 19 9.26 -20.20 -7.94
N ILE A 20 10.13 -19.17 -7.85
CA ILE A 20 10.28 -18.18 -8.92
C ILE A 20 10.75 -18.84 -10.23
N LEU A 21 11.72 -19.75 -10.17
CA LEU A 21 12.20 -20.45 -11.35
C LEU A 21 11.11 -21.32 -12.00
N ILE A 22 10.30 -21.99 -11.19
CA ILE A 22 9.16 -22.77 -11.68
C ILE A 22 8.13 -21.85 -12.33
N CYS A 23 7.72 -20.78 -11.63
CA CYS A 23 6.74 -19.82 -12.11
C CYS A 23 7.19 -19.10 -13.38
N ALA A 24 8.50 -18.81 -13.50
CA ALA A 24 9.07 -18.19 -14.69
C ALA A 24 8.88 -19.04 -15.96
N LYS A 25 8.95 -20.38 -15.85
CA LYS A 25 8.66 -21.28 -16.98
C LYS A 25 7.22 -21.14 -17.49
N PHE A 26 6.29 -20.81 -16.60
CA PHE A 26 4.87 -20.58 -16.93
C PHE A 26 4.56 -19.11 -17.22
N LYS A 27 5.58 -18.24 -17.33
CA LYS A 27 5.44 -16.78 -17.53
C LYS A 27 4.62 -16.10 -16.44
N ILE A 28 4.60 -16.65 -15.23
CA ILE A 28 3.92 -16.08 -14.06
C ILE A 28 4.84 -15.00 -13.48
N PRO A 29 4.31 -13.81 -13.16
CA PRO A 29 5.08 -12.72 -12.57
C PRO A 29 5.77 -13.14 -11.26
N SER A 30 6.99 -12.66 -11.03
CA SER A 30 7.78 -12.99 -9.83
C SER A 30 7.09 -12.63 -8.52
N ILE A 31 6.28 -11.57 -8.50
CA ILE A 31 5.52 -11.18 -7.31
C ILE A 31 4.49 -12.24 -6.90
N VAL A 32 3.82 -12.87 -7.87
CA VAL A 32 2.89 -13.98 -7.62
C VAL A 32 3.65 -15.20 -7.13
N ALA A 33 4.83 -15.47 -7.69
CA ALA A 33 5.69 -16.56 -7.24
C ALA A 33 6.14 -16.37 -5.79
N LEU A 34 6.47 -15.13 -5.38
CA LEU A 34 6.81 -14.81 -3.99
C LEU A 34 5.63 -15.00 -3.03
N LEU A 35 4.41 -14.63 -3.43
CA LEU A 35 3.21 -14.91 -2.64
C LEU A 35 3.01 -16.43 -2.44
N VAL A 36 3.17 -17.22 -3.50
CA VAL A 36 3.09 -18.69 -3.43
C VAL A 36 4.19 -19.24 -2.52
N ALA A 37 5.42 -18.74 -2.63
CA ALA A 37 6.52 -19.13 -1.74
C ALA A 37 6.20 -18.79 -0.27
N GLY A 38 5.62 -17.60 0.00
CA GLY A 38 5.18 -17.21 1.34
C GLY A 38 4.11 -18.16 1.93
N ILE A 39 3.14 -18.59 1.12
CA ILE A 39 2.14 -19.58 1.53
C ILE A 39 2.82 -20.93 1.87
N ILE A 40 3.77 -21.38 1.04
CA ILE A 40 4.49 -22.64 1.24
C ILE A 40 5.34 -22.59 2.53
N CYS A 41 6.06 -21.49 2.76
CA CYS A 41 6.92 -21.34 3.94
C CYS A 41 6.14 -21.02 5.22
N GLY A 42 4.92 -20.51 5.08
CA GLY A 42 4.09 -20.01 6.16
C GLY A 42 3.55 -21.08 7.12
N PRO A 43 2.85 -20.64 8.19
CA PRO A 43 2.35 -21.50 9.26
C PRO A 43 1.29 -22.52 8.80
N SER A 44 0.65 -22.24 7.66
CA SER A 44 -0.40 -23.11 7.10
C SER A 44 0.13 -24.30 6.28
N ALA A 45 1.41 -24.29 5.89
CA ALA A 45 2.03 -25.34 5.06
C ALA A 45 3.27 -25.94 5.75
N LEU A 46 4.47 -25.54 5.33
CA LEU A 46 5.72 -26.15 5.85
C LEU A 46 6.11 -25.66 7.25
N LYS A 47 5.50 -24.61 7.77
CA LYS A 47 5.79 -24.03 9.12
C LYS A 47 7.28 -23.75 9.33
N LEU A 48 7.95 -23.25 8.29
CA LEU A 48 9.38 -22.94 8.34
C LEU A 48 9.68 -21.63 9.08
N VAL A 49 8.67 -20.78 9.20
CA VAL A 49 8.78 -19.49 9.88
C VAL A 49 8.12 -19.63 11.26
N SER A 50 8.94 -19.56 12.31
CA SER A 50 8.49 -19.68 13.70
C SER A 50 8.14 -18.32 14.31
N GLU A 51 8.89 -17.27 13.96
CA GLU A 51 8.72 -15.92 14.49
C GLU A 51 7.93 -15.03 13.50
N ILE A 52 6.60 -15.09 13.55
CA ILE A 52 5.71 -14.31 12.68
C ILE A 52 5.94 -12.81 12.91
N GLU A 53 6.14 -12.37 14.15
CA GLU A 53 6.36 -10.97 14.51
C GLU A 53 7.59 -10.36 13.82
N ALA A 54 8.68 -11.12 13.71
CA ALA A 54 9.88 -10.67 12.98
C ALA A 54 9.60 -10.50 11.49
N VAL A 55 8.80 -11.39 10.89
CA VAL A 55 8.39 -11.28 9.49
C VAL A 55 7.48 -10.07 9.27
N ASP A 56 6.56 -9.79 10.18
CA ASP A 56 5.66 -8.64 10.09
C ASP A 56 6.46 -7.33 10.14
N ILE A 57 7.42 -7.20 11.05
CA ILE A 57 8.31 -6.03 11.12
C ILE A 57 9.09 -5.86 9.80
N MET A 58 9.66 -6.95 9.26
CA MET A 58 10.38 -6.90 7.99
C MET A 58 9.47 -6.53 6.81
N ALA A 59 8.23 -7.03 6.82
CA ALA A 59 7.23 -6.71 5.81
C ALA A 59 6.84 -5.23 5.86
N GLU A 60 6.59 -4.66 7.04
CA GLU A 60 6.30 -3.24 7.21
C GLU A 60 7.44 -2.35 6.70
N VAL A 61 8.68 -2.70 7.04
CA VAL A 61 9.88 -2.01 6.53
C VAL A 61 9.95 -2.11 5.01
N GLY A 62 9.75 -3.30 4.45
CA GLY A 62 9.78 -3.53 3.01
C GLY A 62 8.69 -2.72 2.27
N VAL A 63 7.47 -2.72 2.78
CA VAL A 63 6.34 -1.95 2.22
C VAL A 63 6.61 -0.45 2.30
N ALA A 64 7.12 0.04 3.44
CA ALA A 64 7.44 1.46 3.60
C ALA A 64 8.48 1.92 2.56
N LEU A 65 9.55 1.14 2.37
CA LEU A 65 10.59 1.43 1.36
C LEU A 65 10.06 1.35 -0.07
N LEU A 66 9.20 0.36 -0.37
CA LEU A 66 8.56 0.21 -1.68
C LEU A 66 7.68 1.41 -1.99
N LEU A 67 6.78 1.78 -1.08
CA LEU A 67 5.87 2.92 -1.26
C LEU A 67 6.65 4.25 -1.38
N PHE A 68 7.72 4.40 -0.61
CA PHE A 68 8.59 5.56 -0.72
C PHE A 68 9.26 5.64 -2.11
N THR A 69 9.79 4.52 -2.62
CA THR A 69 10.41 4.46 -3.95
C THR A 69 9.41 4.82 -5.05
N ILE A 70 8.19 4.26 -4.99
CA ILE A 70 7.10 4.59 -5.91
C ILE A 70 6.72 6.07 -5.80
N GLY A 71 6.64 6.59 -4.56
CA GLY A 71 6.33 8.00 -4.31
C GLY A 71 7.37 8.96 -4.90
N MET A 72 8.65 8.59 -4.91
CA MET A 72 9.72 9.39 -5.53
C MET A 72 9.62 9.44 -7.06
N GLU A 73 9.12 8.38 -7.70
CA GLU A 73 8.90 8.35 -9.16
C GLU A 73 7.72 9.24 -9.58
N LEU A 74 6.80 9.53 -8.64
CA LEU A 74 5.60 10.31 -8.92
C LEU A 74 5.88 11.82 -8.86
N SER A 75 5.77 12.48 -9.99
CA SER A 75 5.85 13.94 -10.07
C SER A 75 4.48 14.59 -9.85
N LEU A 76 4.41 15.65 -9.04
CA LEU A 76 3.19 16.46 -8.89
C LEU A 76 2.68 17.04 -10.23
N LYS A 77 3.57 17.22 -11.21
CA LYS A 77 3.19 17.65 -12.56
C LYS A 77 2.46 16.54 -13.31
N ASP A 78 2.87 15.29 -13.12
CA ASP A 78 2.23 14.13 -13.75
C ASP A 78 0.85 13.88 -13.13
N LEU A 79 0.70 14.03 -11.80
CA LEU A 79 -0.62 14.00 -11.16
C LEU A 79 -1.60 15.00 -11.74
N LYS A 80 -1.15 16.23 -12.04
CA LYS A 80 -2.02 17.24 -12.69
C LYS A 80 -2.47 16.82 -14.10
N ARG A 81 -1.65 16.07 -14.82
CA ARG A 81 -1.99 15.56 -16.16
C ARG A 81 -3.02 14.44 -16.13
N ILE A 82 -3.02 13.63 -15.06
CA ILE A 82 -3.92 12.48 -14.91
C ILE A 82 -5.19 12.79 -14.10
N LYS A 83 -5.48 14.05 -13.80
CA LYS A 83 -6.66 14.43 -12.99
C LYS A 83 -8.00 13.94 -13.55
N ARG A 84 -8.18 13.91 -14.88
CA ARG A 84 -9.40 13.37 -15.52
C ARG A 84 -9.50 11.84 -15.35
N PRO A 85 -8.51 11.03 -15.72
CA PRO A 85 -8.49 9.60 -15.40
C PRO A 85 -8.65 9.32 -13.91
N LEU A 86 -8.04 10.13 -13.05
CA LEU A 86 -8.13 10.00 -11.60
C LEU A 86 -9.57 10.14 -11.10
N LEU A 87 -10.26 11.22 -11.47
CA LEU A 87 -11.61 11.47 -10.98
C LEU A 87 -12.65 10.60 -11.72
N ILE A 88 -12.64 10.61 -13.05
CA ILE A 88 -13.67 9.89 -13.82
C ILE A 88 -13.40 8.39 -13.81
N GLY A 89 -12.15 7.98 -14.04
CA GLY A 89 -11.78 6.56 -14.05
C GLY A 89 -11.86 5.94 -12.66
N GLY A 90 -11.32 6.61 -11.62
CA GLY A 90 -11.34 6.12 -10.25
C GLY A 90 -12.77 6.03 -9.70
N PHE A 91 -13.55 7.12 -9.80
CA PHE A 91 -14.95 7.11 -9.36
C PHE A 91 -15.79 6.10 -10.13
N GLY A 92 -15.65 6.04 -11.46
CA GLY A 92 -16.36 5.09 -12.30
C GLY A 92 -16.03 3.64 -11.96
N GLN A 93 -14.74 3.31 -11.79
CA GLN A 93 -14.30 1.96 -11.41
C GLN A 93 -14.84 1.57 -10.04
N ILE A 94 -14.69 2.41 -9.02
CA ILE A 94 -15.14 2.12 -7.65
C ILE A 94 -16.66 1.93 -7.64
N SER A 95 -17.41 2.89 -8.19
CA SER A 95 -18.88 2.82 -8.20
C SER A 95 -19.40 1.61 -8.96
N PHE A 96 -18.83 1.33 -10.14
CA PHE A 96 -19.22 0.17 -10.94
C PHE A 96 -18.94 -1.14 -10.21
N THR A 97 -17.76 -1.29 -9.59
CA THR A 97 -17.39 -2.51 -8.87
C THR A 97 -18.26 -2.70 -7.64
N ILE A 98 -18.51 -1.65 -6.84
CA ILE A 98 -19.38 -1.74 -5.66
C ILE A 98 -20.78 -2.14 -6.09
N LEU A 99 -21.37 -1.49 -7.10
CA LEU A 99 -22.72 -1.80 -7.58
C LEU A 99 -22.82 -3.23 -8.10
N LEU A 100 -21.86 -3.66 -8.91
CA LEU A 100 -21.84 -4.99 -9.50
C LEU A 100 -21.74 -6.08 -8.42
N ILE A 101 -20.78 -5.95 -7.50
CA ILE A 101 -20.57 -6.92 -6.42
C ILE A 101 -21.76 -6.92 -5.47
N THR A 102 -22.27 -5.74 -5.10
CA THR A 102 -23.49 -5.64 -4.27
C THR A 102 -24.67 -6.33 -4.94
N ALA A 103 -24.90 -6.12 -6.22
CA ALA A 103 -26.00 -6.77 -6.95
C ALA A 103 -25.87 -8.30 -6.97
N ILE A 104 -24.64 -8.83 -7.18
CA ILE A 104 -24.39 -10.27 -7.18
C ILE A 104 -24.63 -10.87 -5.77
N PHE A 105 -24.10 -10.24 -4.75
CA PHE A 105 -24.13 -10.79 -3.38
C PHE A 105 -25.42 -10.46 -2.60
N SER A 106 -26.23 -9.50 -3.04
CA SER A 106 -27.51 -9.18 -2.41
C SER A 106 -28.52 -10.33 -2.43
N ALA A 107 -28.33 -11.31 -3.34
CA ALA A 107 -29.12 -12.53 -3.36
C ALA A 107 -28.75 -13.54 -2.25
N LEU A 108 -27.54 -13.43 -1.69
CA LEU A 108 -26.96 -14.38 -0.73
C LEU A 108 -26.74 -13.77 0.66
N LEU A 109 -26.55 -12.45 0.74
CA LEU A 109 -26.18 -11.72 1.95
C LEU A 109 -27.15 -10.55 2.19
N PRO A 110 -27.32 -10.09 3.45
CA PRO A 110 -27.95 -8.83 3.75
C PRO A 110 -27.29 -7.68 2.96
N TRP A 111 -28.08 -6.70 2.53
CA TRP A 111 -27.60 -5.63 1.65
C TRP A 111 -26.37 -4.87 2.23
N GLN A 112 -26.32 -4.68 3.57
CA GLN A 112 -25.19 -4.04 4.24
C GLN A 112 -23.88 -4.81 4.02
N ASN A 113 -23.94 -6.15 4.19
CA ASN A 113 -22.79 -7.02 3.98
C ASN A 113 -22.40 -7.09 2.50
N ALA A 114 -23.38 -7.09 1.58
CA ALA A 114 -23.14 -7.08 0.15
C ALA A 114 -22.42 -5.78 -0.28
N VAL A 115 -22.83 -4.61 0.25
CA VAL A 115 -22.13 -3.32 0.04
C VAL A 115 -20.74 -3.36 0.61
N ALA A 116 -20.55 -3.86 1.84
CA ALA A 116 -19.24 -3.98 2.47
C ALA A 116 -18.30 -4.86 1.62
N PHE A 117 -18.80 -5.97 1.10
CA PHE A 117 -18.05 -6.82 0.16
C PHE A 117 -17.67 -6.07 -1.12
N GLY A 118 -18.60 -5.29 -1.68
CA GLY A 118 -18.35 -4.42 -2.84
C GLY A 118 -17.23 -3.42 -2.57
N CYS A 119 -17.23 -2.78 -1.40
CA CYS A 119 -16.17 -1.87 -0.98
C CYS A 119 -14.81 -2.59 -0.86
N LEU A 120 -14.76 -3.78 -0.28
CA LEU A 120 -13.51 -4.55 -0.14
C LEU A 120 -12.95 -4.99 -1.50
N VAL A 121 -13.79 -5.50 -2.39
CA VAL A 121 -13.37 -6.01 -3.70
C VAL A 121 -12.94 -4.89 -4.65
N THR A 122 -13.41 -3.66 -4.44
CA THR A 122 -13.04 -2.53 -5.29
C THR A 122 -11.60 -2.06 -5.12
N LEU A 123 -10.99 -2.36 -3.97
CA LEU A 123 -9.62 -1.94 -3.66
C LEU A 123 -8.61 -2.89 -4.30
N SER A 124 -7.62 -2.34 -4.96
CA SER A 124 -6.54 -3.08 -5.60
C SER A 124 -5.21 -2.79 -4.91
N SER A 125 -4.25 -3.73 -4.99
CA SER A 125 -2.91 -3.49 -4.45
C SER A 125 -2.10 -2.58 -5.35
N THR A 126 -1.90 -1.34 -4.92
CA THR A 126 -1.06 -0.35 -5.60
C THR A 126 0.35 -0.86 -5.80
N ALA A 127 0.95 -1.49 -4.78
CA ALA A 127 2.30 -2.03 -4.82
C ALA A 127 2.45 -3.14 -5.89
N ILE A 128 1.51 -4.09 -5.96
CA ILE A 128 1.56 -5.19 -6.93
C ILE A 128 1.42 -4.67 -8.35
N VAL A 129 0.43 -3.81 -8.60
CA VAL A 129 0.15 -3.30 -9.95
C VAL A 129 1.31 -2.45 -10.47
N LEU A 130 1.85 -1.54 -9.65
CA LEU A 130 2.98 -0.70 -10.05
C LEU A 130 4.25 -1.52 -10.28
N SER A 131 4.54 -2.50 -9.43
CA SER A 131 5.67 -3.41 -9.63
C SER A 131 5.57 -4.17 -10.97
N LEU A 132 4.36 -4.62 -11.36
CA LEU A 132 4.14 -5.26 -12.65
C LEU A 132 4.37 -4.32 -13.84
N PHE A 133 3.94 -3.06 -13.74
CA PHE A 133 4.19 -2.05 -14.78
C PHE A 133 5.67 -1.71 -14.90
N GLN A 134 6.39 -1.60 -13.76
CA GLN A 134 7.83 -1.36 -13.75
C GLN A 134 8.59 -2.52 -14.40
N GLN A 135 8.29 -3.78 -14.05
CA GLN A 135 8.91 -4.96 -14.67
C GLN A 135 8.73 -5.02 -16.18
N LYS A 136 7.61 -4.49 -16.68
CA LYS A 136 7.32 -4.43 -18.13
C LYS A 136 7.77 -3.13 -18.79
N ALA A 137 8.43 -2.23 -18.07
CA ALA A 137 8.79 -0.88 -18.54
C ALA A 137 7.61 -0.11 -19.14
N GLN A 138 6.40 -0.26 -18.52
CA GLN A 138 5.14 0.31 -19.02
C GLN A 138 4.53 1.35 -18.06
N SER A 139 5.23 1.77 -17.03
CA SER A 139 4.73 2.75 -16.04
C SER A 139 4.32 4.06 -16.71
N ASP A 140 5.07 4.53 -17.72
CA ASP A 140 4.81 5.75 -18.45
C ASP A 140 3.85 5.60 -19.64
N SER A 141 3.39 4.38 -19.92
CA SER A 141 2.44 4.13 -21.00
C SER A 141 1.08 4.80 -20.71
N PRO A 142 0.25 5.11 -21.74
CA PRO A 142 -1.07 5.70 -21.51
C PRO A 142 -1.94 4.88 -20.56
N HIS A 143 -1.95 3.56 -20.70
CA HIS A 143 -2.70 2.67 -19.81
C HIS A 143 -2.07 2.58 -18.41
N GLY A 144 -0.73 2.58 -18.29
CA GLY A 144 -0.06 2.61 -17.00
C GLY A 144 -0.43 3.85 -16.19
N ARG A 145 -0.47 5.02 -16.84
CA ARG A 145 -0.88 6.28 -16.18
C ARG A 145 -2.35 6.27 -15.77
N VAL A 146 -3.24 5.67 -16.56
CA VAL A 146 -4.66 5.54 -16.19
C VAL A 146 -4.81 4.59 -15.01
N CYS A 147 -4.14 3.43 -15.01
CA CYS A 147 -4.14 2.51 -13.88
C CYS A 147 -3.59 3.17 -12.61
N LEU A 148 -2.47 3.88 -12.70
CA LEU A 148 -1.90 4.63 -11.59
C LEU A 148 -2.90 5.66 -11.03
N ALA A 149 -3.60 6.39 -11.90
CA ALA A 149 -4.60 7.34 -11.49
C ALA A 149 -5.74 6.69 -10.71
N ILE A 150 -6.22 5.53 -11.18
CA ILE A 150 -7.27 4.77 -10.48
C ILE A 150 -6.79 4.28 -9.12
N LEU A 151 -5.58 3.73 -9.03
CA LEU A 151 -4.98 3.26 -7.78
C LEU A 151 -4.85 4.39 -6.75
N ILE A 152 -4.32 5.55 -7.15
CA ILE A 152 -4.23 6.72 -6.28
C ILE A 152 -5.62 7.16 -5.79
N PHE A 153 -6.63 7.10 -6.66
CA PHE A 153 -7.99 7.42 -6.28
C PHE A 153 -8.55 6.43 -5.26
N GLN A 154 -8.29 5.13 -5.43
CA GLN A 154 -8.66 4.09 -4.45
C GLN A 154 -8.00 4.34 -3.10
N ASP A 155 -6.71 4.67 -3.08
CA ASP A 155 -5.98 4.99 -1.85
C ASP A 155 -6.56 6.22 -1.11
N LEU A 156 -7.08 7.21 -1.86
CA LEU A 156 -7.76 8.37 -1.28
C LEU A 156 -9.16 8.04 -0.74
N VAL A 157 -9.88 7.14 -1.39
CA VAL A 157 -11.28 6.80 -1.06
C VAL A 157 -11.36 5.76 0.05
N ILE A 158 -10.27 5.06 0.40
CA ILE A 158 -10.28 4.08 1.49
C ILE A 158 -10.74 4.71 2.82
N VAL A 159 -10.34 5.95 3.11
CA VAL A 159 -10.71 6.66 4.34
C VAL A 159 -12.24 6.86 4.45
N PRO A 160 -12.93 7.46 3.48
CA PRO A 160 -14.39 7.54 3.51
C PRO A 160 -15.08 6.17 3.48
N ILE A 161 -14.49 5.16 2.81
CA ILE A 161 -15.03 3.79 2.86
C ILE A 161 -14.96 3.23 4.28
N MET A 162 -13.85 3.38 4.98
CA MET A 162 -13.69 2.92 6.37
C MET A 162 -14.72 3.56 7.32
N LEU A 163 -15.04 4.84 7.12
CA LEU A 163 -16.07 5.54 7.89
C LEU A 163 -17.49 5.05 7.57
N LEU A 164 -17.70 4.44 6.40
CA LEU A 164 -18.99 3.87 6.02
C LEU A 164 -19.28 2.55 6.75
N PHE A 165 -18.26 1.76 7.13
CA PHE A 165 -18.46 0.45 7.76
C PHE A 165 -19.25 0.49 9.08
N PRO A 166 -18.94 1.36 10.07
CA PRO A 166 -19.73 1.48 11.28
C PRO A 166 -21.20 1.87 11.01
N LEU A 167 -21.43 2.74 10.01
CA LEU A 167 -22.79 3.13 9.59
C LEU A 167 -23.56 1.95 9.01
N LEU A 168 -22.91 1.09 8.22
CA LEU A 168 -23.51 -0.11 7.65
C LEU A 168 -23.80 -1.18 8.70
N SER A 169 -22.96 -1.27 9.75
CA SER A 169 -23.13 -2.27 10.82
C SER A 169 -24.25 -1.92 11.82
N GLY A 170 -24.85 -0.73 11.72
CA GLY A 170 -25.88 -0.28 12.67
C GLY A 170 -25.36 0.02 14.08
N LYS A 171 -24.06 -0.07 14.29
CA LYS A 171 -23.40 0.29 15.57
C LYS A 171 -23.11 1.78 15.61
N LEU A 172 -24.15 2.59 15.56
CA LEU A 172 -24.10 4.05 15.66
C LEU A 172 -23.90 4.47 17.13
N GLU A 173 -22.80 4.09 17.76
CA GLU A 173 -22.36 4.70 19.02
C GLU A 173 -21.26 5.75 18.84
N LEU A 174 -20.69 5.85 17.65
CA LEU A 174 -19.77 6.95 17.34
C LEU A 174 -20.60 8.20 17.01
N SER A 175 -20.54 9.21 17.87
CA SER A 175 -21.16 10.48 17.58
C SER A 175 -20.54 11.04 16.28
N LEU A 176 -21.35 11.54 15.36
CA LEU A 176 -20.87 12.20 14.13
C LEU A 176 -19.79 13.25 14.45
N GLN A 177 -19.86 13.85 15.63
CA GLN A 177 -18.93 14.85 16.11
C GLN A 177 -17.54 14.26 16.42
N GLU A 178 -17.45 13.07 17.02
CA GLU A 178 -16.16 12.39 17.27
C GLU A 178 -15.52 11.95 15.96
N SER A 179 -16.32 11.42 15.02
CA SER A 179 -15.82 11.06 13.69
C SER A 179 -15.27 12.25 12.91
N LEU A 180 -15.92 13.43 13.02
CA LEU A 180 -15.46 14.66 12.36
C LEU A 180 -14.19 15.23 13.01
N ILE A 181 -14.07 15.15 14.34
CA ILE A 181 -12.87 15.60 15.08
C ILE A 181 -11.68 14.71 14.66
N THR A 182 -11.84 13.39 14.67
CA THR A 182 -10.81 12.42 14.27
C THR A 182 -10.37 12.63 12.81
N LEU A 183 -11.32 12.89 11.90
CA LEU A 183 -11.01 13.27 10.51
C LEU A 183 -10.22 14.57 10.42
N GLY A 184 -10.56 15.55 11.24
CA GLY A 184 -9.87 16.84 11.31
C GLY A 184 -8.41 16.68 11.78
N GLU A 185 -8.19 15.93 12.85
CA GLU A 185 -6.87 15.64 13.40
C GLU A 185 -5.99 14.91 12.39
N ASN A 186 -6.52 13.85 11.76
CA ASN A 186 -5.79 13.11 10.73
C ASN A 186 -5.44 13.96 9.51
N SER A 187 -6.39 14.80 9.07
CA SER A 187 -6.14 15.73 7.95
C SER A 187 -5.03 16.72 8.28
N LEU A 188 -5.00 17.22 9.52
CA LEU A 188 -3.97 18.16 9.99
C LEU A 188 -2.57 17.52 9.94
N VAL A 189 -2.46 16.27 10.34
CA VAL A 189 -1.17 15.55 10.30
C VAL A 189 -0.73 15.26 8.89
N ILE A 190 -1.63 14.81 8.02
CA ILE A 190 -1.32 14.60 6.59
C ILE A 190 -0.81 15.91 5.97
N ILE A 191 -1.49 17.03 6.24
CA ILE A 191 -1.05 18.36 5.80
C ILE A 191 0.33 18.69 6.38
N GLY A 192 0.57 18.40 7.67
CA GLY A 192 1.86 18.58 8.32
C GLY A 192 2.99 17.80 7.64
N VAL A 193 2.76 16.52 7.34
CA VAL A 193 3.73 15.66 6.63
C VAL A 193 4.00 16.19 5.22
N ILE A 194 2.96 16.61 4.50
CA ILE A 194 3.11 17.19 3.15
C ILE A 194 3.92 18.50 3.20
N LEU A 195 3.64 19.38 4.15
CA LEU A 195 4.37 20.64 4.32
C LEU A 195 5.82 20.37 4.72
N PHE A 196 6.06 19.45 5.64
CA PHE A 196 7.40 19.04 6.04
C PHE A 196 8.19 18.50 4.84
N GLY A 197 7.59 17.57 4.07
CA GLY A 197 8.18 17.05 2.84
C GLY A 197 8.45 18.12 1.79
N LYS A 198 7.55 19.08 1.63
CA LYS A 198 7.69 20.16 0.65
C LYS A 198 8.77 21.18 1.01
N PHE A 199 8.93 21.53 2.31
CA PHE A 199 9.81 22.62 2.73
C PHE A 199 11.13 22.13 3.31
N ILE A 200 11.14 21.06 4.06
CA ILE A 200 12.32 20.57 4.79
C ILE A 200 13.12 19.59 3.95
N LEU A 201 12.47 18.63 3.32
CA LEU A 201 13.15 17.60 2.53
C LEU A 201 14.02 18.18 1.41
N PRO A 202 13.59 19.15 0.58
CA PRO A 202 14.46 19.71 -0.46
C PRO A 202 15.69 20.42 0.09
N ARG A 203 15.55 21.12 1.23
CA ARG A 203 16.67 21.79 1.88
C ARG A 203 17.69 20.79 2.42
N LEU A 204 17.21 19.74 3.08
CA LEU A 204 18.04 18.65 3.57
C LEU A 204 18.75 17.93 2.43
N MET A 205 18.02 17.55 1.38
CA MET A 205 18.57 16.90 0.19
C MET A 205 19.63 17.78 -0.48
N PHE A 206 19.41 19.08 -0.60
CA PHE A 206 20.39 20.00 -1.17
C PHE A 206 21.68 20.05 -0.34
N ALA A 207 21.59 20.06 0.99
CA ALA A 207 22.73 20.01 1.88
C ALA A 207 23.49 18.68 1.74
N VAL A 208 22.77 17.56 1.68
CA VAL A 208 23.34 16.20 1.52
C VAL A 208 24.03 16.04 0.17
N VAL A 209 23.41 16.47 -0.93
CA VAL A 209 23.98 16.38 -2.29
C VAL A 209 25.29 17.16 -2.39
N LYS A 210 25.43 18.30 -1.69
CA LYS A 210 26.66 19.06 -1.65
C LYS A 210 27.85 18.29 -1.08
N THR A 211 27.61 17.33 -0.19
CA THR A 211 28.70 16.51 0.40
C THR A 211 29.24 15.45 -0.55
N ARG A 212 28.53 15.16 -1.66
CA ARG A 212 28.85 14.11 -2.65
C ARG A 212 29.01 12.70 -2.04
N SER A 213 28.56 12.48 -0.80
CA SER A 213 28.59 11.17 -0.15
C SER A 213 27.34 10.38 -0.51
N ARG A 214 27.54 9.18 -1.09
CA ARG A 214 26.45 8.24 -1.41
C ARG A 214 25.83 7.66 -0.14
N GLU A 215 26.66 7.40 0.86
CA GLU A 215 26.22 6.85 2.15
C GLU A 215 25.29 7.83 2.86
N LEU A 216 25.68 9.10 2.92
CA LEU A 216 24.87 10.14 3.55
C LEU A 216 23.54 10.31 2.82
N MET A 217 23.54 10.23 1.50
CA MET A 217 22.32 10.29 0.69
C MET A 217 21.38 9.12 0.99
N LEU A 218 21.91 7.89 1.02
CA LEU A 218 21.10 6.70 1.34
C LEU A 218 20.55 6.78 2.77
N MET A 219 21.38 7.11 3.76
CA MET A 219 20.93 7.27 5.15
C MET A 219 19.84 8.33 5.30
N THR A 220 19.97 9.44 4.58
CA THR A 220 18.96 10.52 4.64
C THR A 220 17.63 10.08 4.02
N VAL A 221 17.69 9.40 2.88
CA VAL A 221 16.48 8.89 2.20
C VAL A 221 15.77 7.85 3.09
N VAL A 222 16.51 6.87 3.59
CA VAL A 222 15.97 5.80 4.45
C VAL A 222 15.45 6.37 5.78
N GLY A 223 16.24 7.24 6.42
CA GLY A 223 15.85 7.88 7.68
C GLY A 223 14.59 8.74 7.53
N PHE A 224 14.45 9.47 6.42
CA PHE A 224 13.24 10.23 6.12
C PHE A 224 12.04 9.31 5.87
N CYS A 225 12.22 8.23 5.11
CA CYS A 225 11.18 7.24 4.85
C CYS A 225 10.62 6.67 6.16
N PHE A 226 11.51 6.19 7.05
CA PHE A 226 11.08 5.65 8.34
C PHE A 226 10.50 6.70 9.27
N SER A 227 11.00 7.94 9.26
CA SER A 227 10.41 9.01 10.06
C SER A 227 8.96 9.29 9.65
N VAL A 228 8.69 9.35 8.35
CA VAL A 228 7.32 9.53 7.83
C VAL A 228 6.45 8.32 8.16
N ALA A 229 6.96 7.11 7.99
CA ALA A 229 6.24 5.88 8.31
C ALA A 229 5.85 5.82 9.80
N LEU A 230 6.79 6.12 10.71
CA LEU A 230 6.52 6.16 12.15
C LEU A 230 5.49 7.22 12.54
N ILE A 231 5.58 8.43 11.98
CA ILE A 231 4.59 9.48 12.22
C ILE A 231 3.20 9.02 11.77
N THR A 232 3.13 8.41 10.58
CA THR A 232 1.84 7.94 10.04
C THR A 232 1.28 6.76 10.84
N ALA A 233 2.13 5.83 11.25
CA ALA A 233 1.74 4.68 12.08
C ALA A 233 1.26 5.11 13.48
N SER A 234 1.92 6.08 14.11
CA SER A 234 1.50 6.58 15.43
C SER A 234 0.11 7.21 15.42
N ILE A 235 -0.31 7.75 14.27
CA ILE A 235 -1.64 8.33 14.07
C ILE A 235 -2.66 7.21 13.81
N ALA A 236 -2.32 6.24 12.99
CA ALA A 236 -3.18 5.09 12.72
C ALA A 236 -3.47 4.29 14.01
N LEU A 237 -2.47 4.14 14.88
CA LEU A 237 -2.62 3.50 16.20
C LEU A 237 -3.48 4.32 17.18
N SER A 238 -3.53 5.65 17.03
CA SER A 238 -4.42 6.48 17.84
C SER A 238 -5.90 6.39 17.41
N LEU A 239 -6.16 5.67 16.31
CA LEU A 239 -7.49 5.48 15.72
C LEU A 239 -8.10 4.09 16.00
N SER A 240 -7.31 3.16 16.51
CA SER A 240 -7.72 1.80 16.89
C SER A 240 -8.03 1.70 18.37
#